data_ea81207f3940f4aaeb2bd061e1dc6f78
#
_entry.id   ea81207f3940f4aaeb2bd061e1dc6f78
#
_cell.length_a   1.000
_cell.length_b   1.000
_cell.length_c   1.000
_cell.angle_alpha   90.00
_cell.angle_beta   90.00
_cell.angle_gamma   90.00
#
_symmetry.space_group_name_H-M   'P 1'
#
loop_
_entity.id
_entity.type
_entity.pdbx_description
1 polymer ?
#
loop_
_entity_poly.entity_id
_entity_poly.type
_entity_poly.pdbx_seq_one_letter_code
_entity_poly.pdbx_strand_id
1 'polypeptide(L)'
;MADTVQTGQPRTPQLVRAASLVNAAQIAHDTEVRQSSNGVSFATFGETGLADLDLDRMLETVPTAITAALKANTYYFVPLALREAMAENSEAGADNAEALLKSELAAEPTMVASAYTDEFSDAAICHRNVELGHGRRGVFISTRLMGDRFALSFEFFINVAHAFVDQAGTPEVFADLAWKQALGGVRGETSIDAWETRNLAFGRPPNAQPEPTPVASRRNRGFASFSARQRAFASDDAATAVVGQVNAPSPLAPIDPQSSINDKERALYLEAAFSDAVAIYLLSLALDFDYSELREREYPLLSPAALAARLRVVAELYPPNPGYEFAVKYRRRA
;
A
#
# COMPACT_ATOMS: atom_id res chain seq x y z
N MET A 1 -55.34 -11.28 -36.04
CA MET A 1 -54.03 -10.79 -35.53
C MET A 1 -53.89 -11.39 -34.17
N ALA A 2 -53.01 -12.37 -34.05
CA ALA A 2 -52.80 -13.11 -32.78
C ALA A 2 -51.50 -12.61 -32.14
N ASP A 3 -51.60 -12.03 -30.95
CA ASP A 3 -50.46 -11.60 -30.15
C ASP A 3 -49.75 -12.82 -29.56
N THR A 4 -48.51 -13.01 -29.95
CA THR A 4 -47.65 -14.06 -29.42
C THR A 4 -46.96 -13.56 -28.15
N VAL A 5 -47.49 -14.00 -26.97
CA VAL A 5 -46.86 -13.77 -25.68
C VAL A 5 -45.62 -14.64 -25.58
N GLN A 6 -44.44 -14.00 -25.62
CA GLN A 6 -43.17 -14.65 -25.28
C GLN A 6 -43.10 -14.94 -23.78
N THR A 7 -43.27 -16.20 -23.42
CA THR A 7 -43.01 -16.70 -22.06
C THR A 7 -41.51 -16.68 -21.81
N GLY A 8 -41.07 -15.77 -20.94
CA GLY A 8 -39.70 -15.72 -20.45
C GLY A 8 -39.31 -17.02 -19.73
N GLN A 9 -38.23 -17.66 -20.18
CA GLN A 9 -37.65 -18.80 -19.48
C GLN A 9 -37.24 -18.38 -18.05
N PRO A 10 -37.52 -19.21 -17.04
CA PRO A 10 -37.03 -18.95 -15.70
C PRO A 10 -35.50 -19.04 -15.69
N ARG A 11 -34.83 -17.95 -15.34
CA ARG A 11 -33.40 -17.96 -15.05
C ARG A 11 -33.15 -18.90 -13.89
N THR A 12 -32.47 -20.00 -14.15
CA THR A 12 -31.95 -20.91 -13.12
C THR A 12 -31.16 -20.08 -12.11
N PRO A 13 -31.45 -20.16 -10.81
CA PRO A 13 -30.64 -19.46 -9.82
C PRO A 13 -29.23 -20.05 -9.90
N GLN A 14 -28.25 -19.21 -10.24
CA GLN A 14 -26.85 -19.58 -10.06
C GLN A 14 -26.67 -19.91 -8.59
N LEU A 15 -26.34 -21.16 -8.29
CA LEU A 15 -25.90 -21.58 -6.96
C LEU A 15 -24.71 -20.70 -6.59
N VAL A 16 -24.91 -19.74 -5.72
CA VAL A 16 -23.86 -18.97 -5.08
C VAL A 16 -23.02 -19.99 -4.32
N ARG A 17 -21.87 -20.36 -4.83
CA ARG A 17 -20.93 -21.19 -4.10
C ARG A 17 -20.59 -20.44 -2.82
N ALA A 18 -20.84 -21.05 -1.67
CA ALA A 18 -20.42 -20.50 -0.40
C ALA A 18 -18.91 -20.28 -0.45
N ALA A 19 -18.44 -19.07 -0.14
CA ALA A 19 -17.03 -18.79 -0.05
C ALA A 19 -16.41 -19.69 1.01
N SER A 20 -15.29 -20.34 0.67
CA SER A 20 -14.54 -21.18 1.61
C SER A 20 -13.32 -20.41 2.11
N LEU A 21 -13.01 -20.58 3.38
CA LEU A 21 -11.76 -20.12 3.97
C LEU A 21 -10.68 -21.18 3.79
N VAL A 22 -9.53 -20.78 3.28
CA VAL A 22 -8.38 -21.65 3.04
C VAL A 22 -7.14 -21.04 3.66
N ASN A 23 -6.29 -21.87 4.25
CA ASN A 23 -5.02 -21.41 4.81
C ASN A 23 -4.07 -20.94 3.70
N ALA A 24 -3.45 -19.77 3.88
CA ALA A 24 -2.52 -19.18 2.91
C ALA A 24 -1.32 -20.09 2.60
N ALA A 25 -0.78 -20.81 3.59
CA ALA A 25 0.31 -21.75 3.38
C ALA A 25 -0.13 -22.97 2.52
N GLN A 26 -1.38 -23.42 2.68
CA GLN A 26 -1.95 -24.47 1.84
C GLN A 26 -2.14 -23.98 0.40
N ILE A 27 -2.65 -22.75 0.21
CA ILE A 27 -2.75 -22.15 -1.13
C ILE A 27 -1.38 -22.09 -1.79
N ALA A 28 -0.35 -21.66 -1.05
CA ALA A 28 1.02 -21.57 -1.57
C ALA A 28 1.61 -22.95 -1.94
N HIS A 29 1.16 -24.01 -1.28
CA HIS A 29 1.58 -25.39 -1.60
C HIS A 29 0.82 -25.95 -2.81
N ASP A 30 -0.48 -25.71 -2.90
CA ASP A 30 -1.38 -26.38 -3.85
C ASP A 30 -1.55 -25.61 -5.17
N THR A 31 -1.19 -24.30 -5.20
CA THR A 31 -1.37 -23.47 -6.38
C THR A 31 -0.11 -23.43 -7.23
N GLU A 32 -0.26 -23.65 -8.53
CA GLU A 32 0.84 -23.50 -9.49
C GLU A 32 1.33 -22.06 -9.58
N VAL A 33 2.61 -21.86 -9.26
CA VAL A 33 3.28 -20.56 -9.39
C VAL A 33 3.75 -20.40 -10.82
N ARG A 34 3.32 -19.31 -11.46
CA ARG A 34 3.74 -18.89 -12.80
C ARG A 34 4.81 -17.81 -12.69
N GLN A 35 5.53 -17.59 -13.78
CA GLN A 35 6.44 -16.45 -13.93
C GLN A 35 5.97 -15.56 -15.08
N SER A 36 5.96 -14.25 -14.85
CA SER A 36 5.78 -13.27 -15.91
C SER A 36 7.04 -13.20 -16.80
N SER A 37 6.93 -12.55 -17.96
CA SER A 37 8.02 -12.40 -18.94
C SER A 37 9.28 -11.73 -18.35
N ASN A 38 9.11 -10.85 -17.35
CA ASN A 38 10.19 -10.15 -16.64
C ASN A 38 10.67 -10.85 -15.37
N GLY A 39 10.12 -12.03 -15.03
CA GLY A 39 10.58 -12.90 -13.95
C GLY A 39 9.88 -12.71 -12.60
N VAL A 40 8.77 -11.97 -12.51
CA VAL A 40 7.94 -11.91 -11.30
C VAL A 40 7.21 -13.23 -11.10
N SER A 41 7.38 -13.87 -9.93
CA SER A 41 6.65 -15.08 -9.54
C SER A 41 5.28 -14.72 -9.00
N PHE A 42 4.22 -15.31 -9.56
CA PHE A 42 2.85 -15.03 -9.15
C PHE A 42 1.92 -16.24 -9.29
N ALA A 43 0.79 -16.16 -8.61
CA ALA A 43 -0.31 -17.12 -8.73
C ALA A 43 -1.65 -16.44 -8.50
N THR A 44 -2.73 -17.04 -8.95
CA THR A 44 -4.11 -16.61 -8.71
C THR A 44 -4.87 -17.71 -8.01
N PHE A 45 -5.71 -17.36 -7.03
CA PHE A 45 -6.55 -18.32 -6.31
C PHE A 45 -7.96 -17.77 -6.15
N GLY A 46 -8.96 -18.60 -6.38
CA GLY A 46 -10.37 -18.28 -6.19
C GLY A 46 -10.94 -17.29 -7.24
N GLU A 47 -12.05 -16.64 -6.90
CA GLU A 47 -12.79 -15.75 -7.81
C GLU A 47 -12.24 -14.31 -7.76
N THR A 48 -11.03 -14.09 -8.26
CA THR A 48 -10.34 -12.79 -8.21
C THR A 48 -11.04 -11.69 -8.99
N GLY A 49 -11.74 -12.04 -10.07
CA GLY A 49 -12.33 -11.07 -11.01
C GLY A 49 -11.31 -10.35 -11.90
N LEU A 50 -10.04 -10.77 -11.88
CA LEU A 50 -8.99 -10.22 -12.74
C LEU A 50 -8.99 -10.91 -14.11
N ALA A 51 -8.83 -10.11 -15.17
CA ALA A 51 -8.51 -10.65 -16.48
C ALA A 51 -7.00 -10.95 -16.55
N ASP A 52 -6.62 -12.11 -17.11
CA ASP A 52 -5.21 -12.51 -17.25
C ASP A 52 -4.38 -11.43 -17.95
N LEU A 53 -4.90 -10.81 -19.01
CA LEU A 53 -4.20 -9.76 -19.74
C LEU A 53 -3.91 -8.51 -18.90
N ASP A 54 -4.81 -8.12 -18.00
CA ASP A 54 -4.61 -6.97 -17.12
C ASP A 54 -3.58 -7.28 -16.03
N LEU A 55 -3.60 -8.51 -15.52
CA LEU A 55 -2.62 -9.00 -14.58
C LEU A 55 -1.23 -9.07 -15.21
N ASP A 56 -1.10 -9.66 -16.39
CA ASP A 56 0.17 -9.75 -17.12
C ASP A 56 0.77 -8.37 -17.37
N ARG A 57 -0.04 -7.41 -17.85
CA ARG A 57 0.42 -6.03 -18.08
C ARG A 57 0.91 -5.35 -16.80
N MET A 58 0.24 -5.56 -15.69
CA MET A 58 0.65 -5.01 -14.41
C MET A 58 1.98 -5.60 -13.94
N LEU A 59 2.15 -6.92 -14.06
CA LEU A 59 3.39 -7.61 -13.69
C LEU A 59 4.57 -7.21 -14.57
N GLU A 60 4.37 -7.14 -15.89
CA GLU A 60 5.39 -6.81 -16.87
C GLU A 60 5.91 -5.36 -16.76
N THR A 61 5.16 -4.48 -16.09
CA THR A 61 5.58 -3.11 -15.82
C THR A 61 6.82 -3.03 -14.91
N VAL A 62 7.02 -4.03 -14.02
CA VAL A 62 8.15 -4.01 -13.08
C VAL A 62 9.47 -4.20 -13.84
N PRO A 63 10.45 -3.27 -13.75
CA PRO A 63 11.74 -3.40 -14.42
C PRO A 63 12.48 -4.68 -14.04
N THR A 64 13.14 -5.31 -15.00
CA THR A 64 13.90 -6.55 -14.79
C THR A 64 14.99 -6.42 -13.72
N ALA A 65 15.58 -5.22 -13.58
CA ALA A 65 16.56 -4.94 -12.53
C ALA A 65 15.96 -5.03 -11.12
N ILE A 66 14.67 -4.67 -10.95
CA ILE A 66 13.94 -4.79 -9.69
C ILE A 66 13.54 -6.26 -9.46
N THR A 67 12.99 -6.94 -10.46
CA THR A 67 12.53 -8.33 -10.31
C THR A 67 13.66 -9.29 -9.97
N ALA A 68 14.89 -9.00 -10.38
CA ALA A 68 16.06 -9.79 -10.05
C ALA A 68 16.32 -9.92 -8.54
N ALA A 69 15.93 -8.90 -7.76
CA ALA A 69 16.03 -8.92 -6.30
C ALA A 69 14.85 -9.63 -5.62
N LEU A 70 13.74 -9.86 -6.32
CA LEU A 70 12.49 -10.38 -5.75
C LEU A 70 12.32 -11.90 -5.91
N LYS A 71 13.38 -12.65 -6.22
CA LYS A 71 13.31 -14.10 -6.51
C LYS A 71 12.75 -14.95 -5.37
N ALA A 72 12.86 -14.46 -4.13
CA ALA A 72 12.31 -15.15 -2.95
C ALA A 72 10.82 -14.86 -2.73
N ASN A 73 10.24 -13.90 -3.45
CA ASN A 73 8.87 -13.44 -3.27
C ASN A 73 7.95 -14.04 -4.33
N THR A 74 6.77 -14.49 -3.90
CA THR A 74 5.68 -14.90 -4.79
C THR A 74 4.44 -14.08 -4.45
N TYR A 75 3.81 -13.48 -5.47
CA TYR A 75 2.61 -12.67 -5.31
C TYR A 75 1.37 -13.49 -5.62
N TYR A 76 0.50 -13.65 -4.62
CA TYR A 76 -0.76 -14.39 -4.72
C TYR A 76 -1.91 -13.38 -4.83
N PHE A 77 -2.59 -13.35 -5.97
CA PHE A 77 -3.80 -12.56 -6.15
C PHE A 77 -5.00 -13.40 -5.73
N VAL A 78 -5.70 -12.94 -4.70
CA VAL A 78 -6.79 -13.68 -4.05
C VAL A 78 -8.03 -12.79 -3.91
N PRO A 79 -9.24 -13.34 -3.79
CA PRO A 79 -10.42 -12.49 -3.58
C PRO A 79 -10.29 -11.62 -2.34
N LEU A 80 -10.03 -12.21 -1.18
CA LEU A 80 -9.80 -11.50 0.09
C LEU A 80 -8.72 -12.20 0.91
N ALA A 81 -7.70 -11.46 1.31
CA ALA A 81 -6.82 -11.82 2.42
C ALA A 81 -7.44 -11.30 3.72
N LEU A 82 -7.44 -12.11 4.78
CA LEU A 82 -8.12 -11.77 6.02
C LEU A 82 -7.12 -11.40 7.10
N ARG A 83 -7.57 -10.51 8.00
CA ARG A 83 -6.86 -10.18 9.23
C ARG A 83 -6.79 -11.44 10.10
N GLU A 84 -5.70 -11.63 10.83
CA GLU A 84 -5.68 -12.64 11.89
C GLU A 84 -6.84 -12.34 12.84
N ALA A 85 -7.60 -13.37 13.22
CA ALA A 85 -8.56 -13.22 14.28
C ALA A 85 -7.78 -12.70 15.49
N MET A 86 -8.09 -11.48 15.94
CA MET A 86 -7.65 -11.06 17.26
C MET A 86 -8.24 -12.10 18.20
N ALA A 87 -7.39 -12.85 18.89
CA ALA A 87 -7.84 -13.74 19.95
C ALA A 87 -8.83 -12.91 20.76
N GLU A 88 -10.11 -13.25 20.69
CA GLU A 88 -11.12 -12.62 21.51
C GLU A 88 -10.54 -12.68 22.91
N ASN A 89 -10.36 -11.50 23.54
CA ASN A 89 -9.91 -11.38 24.90
C ASN A 89 -10.83 -12.26 25.74
N SER A 90 -10.47 -13.52 25.85
CA SER A 90 -11.07 -14.44 26.81
C SER A 90 -10.65 -13.86 28.15
N GLU A 91 -11.60 -13.19 28.81
CA GLU A 91 -11.54 -12.93 30.25
C GLU A 91 -11.52 -14.28 30.99
N ALA A 92 -10.48 -15.07 30.74
CA ALA A 92 -10.15 -16.28 31.48
C ALA A 92 -9.01 -15.91 32.44
N GLY A 93 -9.37 -15.96 33.73
CA GLY A 93 -8.58 -15.57 34.82
C GLY A 93 -7.11 -16.03 34.79
N ALA A 94 -6.31 -15.24 35.47
CA ALA A 94 -4.88 -15.28 35.64
C ALA A 94 -4.33 -16.56 36.27
N ASP A 95 -4.36 -17.72 35.61
CA ASP A 95 -3.70 -18.94 36.18
C ASP A 95 -3.09 -19.90 35.13
N ASN A 96 -2.76 -19.47 33.91
CA ASN A 96 -2.11 -20.37 32.97
C ASN A 96 -0.96 -19.73 32.21
N ALA A 97 0.15 -19.47 32.89
CA ALA A 97 1.42 -19.09 32.25
C ALA A 97 1.92 -20.13 31.22
N GLU A 98 1.55 -21.41 31.40
CA GLU A 98 1.91 -22.49 30.46
C GLU A 98 1.04 -22.53 29.21
N ALA A 99 -0.19 -22.01 29.25
CA ALA A 99 -1.07 -21.84 28.09
C ALA A 99 -0.63 -20.64 27.25
N LEU A 100 -0.12 -19.56 27.87
CA LEU A 100 0.45 -18.41 27.17
C LEU A 100 1.71 -18.77 26.38
N LEU A 101 2.61 -19.60 26.94
CA LEU A 101 3.81 -20.07 26.24
C LEU A 101 3.49 -21.01 25.04
N LYS A 102 2.40 -21.75 25.10
CA LYS A 102 1.92 -22.56 23.96
C LYS A 102 1.18 -21.74 22.91
N SER A 103 0.56 -20.63 23.27
CA SER A 103 -0.09 -19.70 22.36
C SER A 103 0.91 -18.87 21.53
N GLU A 104 2.07 -18.54 22.08
CA GLU A 104 3.14 -17.83 21.34
C GLU A 104 3.82 -18.68 20.26
N LEU A 105 3.68 -20.02 20.30
CA LEU A 105 4.29 -20.94 19.34
C LEU A 105 3.33 -21.39 18.21
N ALA A 106 2.05 -21.08 18.30
CA ALA A 106 1.07 -21.35 17.27
C ALA A 106 0.58 -20.00 16.71
N ALA A 107 1.36 -19.40 15.80
CA ALA A 107 0.85 -18.30 14.97
C ALA A 107 -0.47 -18.76 14.33
N GLU A 108 -1.57 -18.06 14.58
CA GLU A 108 -2.86 -18.36 13.98
C GLU A 108 -2.71 -18.43 12.46
N PRO A 109 -3.32 -19.44 11.79
CA PRO A 109 -3.13 -19.62 10.38
C PRO A 109 -3.72 -18.41 9.62
N THR A 110 -2.90 -17.77 8.78
CA THR A 110 -3.39 -16.73 7.85
C THR A 110 -4.41 -17.33 6.90
N MET A 111 -5.63 -16.79 6.91
CA MET A 111 -6.74 -17.26 6.11
C MET A 111 -7.00 -16.37 4.89
N VAL A 112 -7.48 -17.01 3.83
CA VAL A 112 -7.86 -16.38 2.56
C VAL A 112 -9.27 -16.89 2.19
N ALA A 113 -10.13 -16.00 1.74
CA ALA A 113 -11.44 -16.39 1.21
C ALA A 113 -11.35 -16.70 -0.29
N SER A 114 -12.00 -17.78 -0.74
CA SER A 114 -12.02 -18.21 -2.16
C SER A 114 -12.94 -17.36 -3.05
N ALA A 115 -13.82 -16.55 -2.44
CA ALA A 115 -14.70 -15.60 -3.10
C ALA A 115 -14.99 -14.42 -2.17
N TYR A 116 -15.46 -13.31 -2.75
CA TYR A 116 -15.95 -12.16 -1.96
C TYR A 116 -17.29 -12.48 -1.33
N THR A 117 -17.44 -12.20 -0.04
CA THR A 117 -18.73 -12.16 0.67
C THR A 117 -18.73 -10.98 1.62
N ASP A 118 -19.94 -10.44 1.92
CA ASP A 118 -20.09 -9.34 2.87
C ASP A 118 -19.63 -9.76 4.28
N GLU A 119 -19.82 -11.04 4.64
CA GLU A 119 -19.39 -11.61 5.91
C GLU A 119 -17.87 -11.49 6.13
N PHE A 120 -17.06 -11.65 5.07
CA PHE A 120 -15.61 -11.57 5.17
C PHE A 120 -15.04 -10.19 4.86
N SER A 121 -15.87 -9.26 4.37
CA SER A 121 -15.41 -7.92 4.00
C SER A 121 -14.88 -7.11 5.18
N ASP A 122 -15.47 -7.26 6.36
CA ASP A 122 -15.07 -6.54 7.59
C ASP A 122 -13.72 -7.01 8.14
N ALA A 123 -13.39 -8.28 7.91
CA ALA A 123 -12.10 -8.87 8.28
C ALA A 123 -11.04 -8.74 7.18
N ALA A 124 -11.40 -8.25 5.99
CA ALA A 124 -10.49 -8.19 4.85
C ALA A 124 -9.42 -7.10 5.01
N ILE A 125 -8.21 -7.43 4.52
CA ILE A 125 -7.07 -6.51 4.45
C ILE A 125 -6.55 -6.46 3.02
N CYS A 126 -5.82 -5.39 2.67
CA CYS A 126 -5.32 -5.18 1.33
C CYS A 126 -4.31 -6.23 0.92
N HIS A 127 -3.35 -6.52 1.81
CA HIS A 127 -2.39 -7.61 1.60
C HIS A 127 -1.98 -8.27 2.92
N ARG A 128 -1.43 -9.47 2.80
CA ARG A 128 -0.80 -10.22 3.90
C ARG A 128 0.50 -10.85 3.44
N ASN A 129 1.57 -10.61 4.20
CA ASN A 129 2.84 -11.30 4.03
C ASN A 129 2.86 -12.60 4.84
N VAL A 130 3.31 -13.69 4.22
CA VAL A 130 3.37 -15.02 4.84
C VAL A 130 4.74 -15.64 4.56
N GLU A 131 5.43 -16.07 5.59
CA GLU A 131 6.68 -16.82 5.44
C GLU A 131 6.36 -18.27 5.00
N LEU A 132 6.90 -18.67 3.84
CA LEU A 132 6.64 -19.98 3.24
C LEU A 132 7.76 -21.01 3.53
N GLY A 133 8.69 -20.67 4.41
CA GLY A 133 9.87 -21.46 4.70
C GLY A 133 10.99 -21.32 3.67
N HIS A 134 12.21 -21.73 4.04
CA HIS A 134 13.40 -21.65 3.18
C HIS A 134 13.70 -20.25 2.62
N GLY A 135 13.36 -19.20 3.38
CA GLY A 135 13.55 -17.81 2.98
C GLY A 135 12.61 -17.32 1.87
N ARG A 136 11.58 -18.09 1.53
CA ARG A 136 10.55 -17.69 0.58
C ARG A 136 9.41 -16.94 1.30
N ARG A 137 8.89 -15.91 0.66
CA ARG A 137 7.77 -15.09 1.14
C ARG A 137 6.62 -15.11 0.14
N GLY A 138 5.41 -15.35 0.62
CA GLY A 138 4.17 -15.17 -0.11
C GLY A 138 3.53 -13.83 0.24
N VAL A 139 3.16 -13.04 -0.77
CA VAL A 139 2.42 -11.79 -0.60
C VAL A 139 1.01 -11.99 -1.14
N PHE A 140 0.02 -12.12 -0.26
CA PHE A 140 -1.39 -12.34 -0.62
C PHE A 140 -2.09 -10.99 -0.77
N ILE A 141 -2.55 -10.65 -1.97
CA ILE A 141 -3.16 -9.36 -2.32
C ILE A 141 -4.65 -9.56 -2.58
N SER A 142 -5.50 -8.81 -1.86
CA SER A 142 -6.96 -8.85 -1.99
C SER A 142 -7.43 -8.10 -3.23
N THR A 143 -7.90 -8.81 -4.25
CA THR A 143 -8.33 -8.20 -5.52
C THR A 143 -9.69 -7.54 -5.43
N ARG A 144 -10.62 -8.14 -4.64
CA ARG A 144 -12.01 -7.67 -4.54
C ARG A 144 -12.16 -6.49 -3.58
N LEU A 145 -11.25 -6.35 -2.62
CA LEU A 145 -11.25 -5.20 -1.70
C LEU A 145 -10.83 -3.91 -2.39
N MET A 146 -9.98 -4.00 -3.41
CA MET A 146 -9.40 -2.83 -4.08
C MET A 146 -10.42 -2.00 -4.86
N GLY A 147 -11.50 -2.58 -5.33
CA GLY A 147 -12.60 -1.89 -5.99
C GLY A 147 -12.30 -1.40 -7.41
N ASP A 148 -11.07 -1.01 -7.72
CA ASP A 148 -10.63 -0.56 -9.03
C ASP A 148 -9.19 -0.96 -9.37
N ARG A 149 -8.82 -0.79 -10.64
CA ARG A 149 -7.50 -1.17 -11.17
C ARG A 149 -6.38 -0.32 -10.60
N PHE A 150 -6.62 0.97 -10.35
CA PHE A 150 -5.61 1.87 -9.80
C PHE A 150 -5.20 1.42 -8.41
N ALA A 151 -6.17 1.16 -7.54
CA ALA A 151 -5.94 0.71 -6.19
C ALA A 151 -5.18 -0.62 -6.13
N LEU A 152 -5.58 -1.60 -6.96
CA LEU A 152 -4.90 -2.89 -7.04
C LEU A 152 -3.46 -2.74 -7.52
N SER A 153 -3.23 -1.95 -8.58
CA SER A 153 -1.87 -1.72 -9.10
C SER A 153 -1.00 -1.02 -8.07
N PHE A 154 -1.54 -0.03 -7.38
CA PHE A 154 -0.80 0.68 -6.33
C PHE A 154 -0.43 -0.25 -5.17
N GLU A 155 -1.37 -1.08 -4.71
CA GLU A 155 -1.12 -2.07 -3.65
C GLU A 155 -0.03 -3.08 -4.06
N PHE A 156 -0.10 -3.59 -5.28
CA PHE A 156 0.94 -4.48 -5.80
C PHE A 156 2.30 -3.79 -5.85
N PHE A 157 2.39 -2.59 -6.42
CA PHE A 157 3.66 -1.89 -6.58
C PHE A 157 4.28 -1.44 -5.25
N ILE A 158 3.46 -1.09 -4.26
CA ILE A 158 3.97 -0.77 -2.93
C ILE A 158 4.63 -2.00 -2.28
N ASN A 159 4.00 -3.17 -2.41
CA ASN A 159 4.57 -4.42 -1.90
C ASN A 159 5.84 -4.84 -2.66
N VAL A 160 5.88 -4.63 -3.98
CA VAL A 160 7.10 -4.82 -4.78
C VAL A 160 8.20 -3.88 -4.32
N ALA A 161 7.89 -2.60 -4.11
CA ALA A 161 8.87 -1.59 -3.71
C ALA A 161 9.47 -1.88 -2.33
N HIS A 162 8.64 -2.20 -1.33
CA HIS A 162 9.13 -2.57 0.01
C HIS A 162 10.02 -3.82 -0.05
N ALA A 163 9.55 -4.89 -0.70
CA ALA A 163 10.34 -6.11 -0.83
C ALA A 163 11.67 -5.88 -1.58
N PHE A 164 11.69 -4.99 -2.56
CA PHE A 164 12.88 -4.59 -3.28
C PHE A 164 13.86 -3.83 -2.37
N VAL A 165 13.36 -2.85 -1.62
CA VAL A 165 14.19 -2.03 -0.71
C VAL A 165 14.74 -2.85 0.44
N ASP A 166 13.96 -3.77 1.00
CA ASP A 166 14.43 -4.74 2.01
C ASP A 166 15.66 -5.55 1.52
N GLN A 167 15.75 -5.85 0.23
CA GLN A 167 16.83 -6.64 -0.35
C GLN A 167 17.99 -5.79 -0.87
N ALA A 168 17.71 -4.67 -1.52
CA ALA A 168 18.67 -3.84 -2.23
C ALA A 168 19.19 -2.66 -1.40
N GLY A 169 18.42 -2.26 -0.37
CA GLY A 169 18.66 -1.03 0.39
C GLY A 169 18.38 0.23 -0.41
N THR A 170 18.65 1.37 0.20
CA THR A 170 18.48 2.69 -0.44
C THR A 170 19.77 3.12 -1.12
N PRO A 171 19.79 3.37 -2.46
CA PRO A 171 20.97 3.85 -3.16
C PRO A 171 21.45 5.21 -2.64
N GLU A 172 22.76 5.39 -2.50
CA GLU A 172 23.35 6.62 -1.97
C GLU A 172 22.93 7.88 -2.75
N VAL A 173 22.91 7.81 -4.09
CA VAL A 173 22.51 8.93 -4.95
C VAL A 173 21.06 9.38 -4.66
N PHE A 174 20.17 8.43 -4.37
CA PHE A 174 18.79 8.75 -3.98
C PHE A 174 18.74 9.31 -2.54
N ALA A 175 19.45 8.67 -1.62
CA ALA A 175 19.53 9.11 -0.23
C ALA A 175 20.04 10.55 -0.10
N ASP A 176 21.08 10.91 -0.82
CA ASP A 176 21.62 12.26 -0.86
C ASP A 176 20.62 13.28 -1.41
N LEU A 177 19.94 12.93 -2.50
CA LEU A 177 18.89 13.80 -3.06
C LEU A 177 17.75 14.03 -2.08
N ALA A 178 17.18 12.94 -1.53
CA ALA A 178 16.05 13.02 -0.60
C ALA A 178 16.43 13.78 0.68
N TRP A 179 17.61 13.50 1.24
CA TRP A 179 18.10 14.20 2.41
C TRP A 179 18.37 15.68 2.16
N LYS A 180 18.97 16.03 1.01
CA LYS A 180 19.16 17.43 0.59
C LYS A 180 17.83 18.17 0.45
N GLN A 181 16.80 17.51 -0.09
CA GLN A 181 15.45 18.09 -0.16
C GLN A 181 14.86 18.31 1.24
N ALA A 182 15.04 17.37 2.15
CA ALA A 182 14.57 17.47 3.53
C ALA A 182 15.25 18.61 4.29
N LEU A 183 16.59 18.73 4.21
CA LEU A 183 17.38 19.82 4.78
C LEU A 183 17.03 21.19 4.16
N GLY A 184 16.77 21.21 2.86
CA GLY A 184 16.36 22.43 2.14
C GLY A 184 14.93 22.86 2.41
N GLY A 185 14.22 22.22 3.34
CA GLY A 185 12.86 22.58 3.72
C GLY A 185 11.82 22.34 2.61
N VAL A 186 12.09 21.44 1.68
CA VAL A 186 11.10 21.08 0.65
C VAL A 186 9.83 20.60 1.34
N ARG A 187 8.70 21.15 0.90
CA ARG A 187 7.40 20.89 1.51
C ARG A 187 6.92 19.49 1.18
N GLY A 188 6.44 18.78 2.20
CA GLY A 188 5.69 17.54 2.08
C GLY A 188 6.55 16.29 1.89
N GLU A 189 5.88 15.16 1.84
CA GLU A 189 6.46 13.83 1.56
C GLU A 189 5.52 12.97 0.71
N THR A 190 5.97 11.78 0.36
CA THR A 190 5.29 10.84 -0.54
C THR A 190 4.28 9.98 0.19
N SER A 191 4.49 9.71 1.49
CA SER A 191 3.58 8.96 2.36
C SER A 191 3.55 9.54 3.77
N ILE A 192 2.63 9.04 4.60
CA ILE A 192 2.58 9.38 6.02
C ILE A 192 3.83 8.87 6.75
N ASP A 193 4.28 7.66 6.41
CA ASP A 193 5.45 7.04 7.04
C ASP A 193 6.73 7.85 6.75
N ALA A 194 6.92 8.28 5.51
CA ALA A 194 8.02 9.17 5.14
C ALA A 194 7.91 10.55 5.83
N TRP A 195 6.68 11.06 6.02
CA TRP A 195 6.45 12.32 6.72
C TRP A 195 6.77 12.23 8.21
N GLU A 196 6.30 11.18 8.88
CA GLU A 196 6.52 10.96 10.31
C GLU A 196 8.00 10.68 10.63
N THR A 197 8.64 9.78 9.88
CA THR A 197 10.07 9.46 10.08
C THR A 197 10.98 10.65 9.77
N ARG A 198 10.63 11.47 8.75
CA ARG A 198 11.32 12.73 8.50
C ARG A 198 11.22 13.68 9.71
N ASN A 199 10.03 13.84 10.28
CA ASN A 199 9.86 14.70 11.45
C ASN A 199 10.67 14.19 12.63
N LEU A 200 10.65 12.88 12.89
CA LEU A 200 11.45 12.25 13.94
C LEU A 200 12.96 12.42 13.72
N ALA A 201 13.44 12.32 12.46
CA ALA A 201 14.84 12.56 12.13
C ALA A 201 15.33 13.97 12.49
N PHE A 202 14.42 14.95 12.47
CA PHE A 202 14.68 16.32 12.91
C PHE A 202 14.31 16.59 14.38
N GLY A 203 14.03 15.55 15.19
CA GLY A 203 13.62 15.71 16.58
C GLY A 203 12.26 16.36 16.76
N ARG A 204 11.38 16.31 15.75
CA ARG A 204 10.02 16.84 15.79
C ARG A 204 9.02 15.73 16.15
N PRO A 205 7.84 16.05 16.68
CA PRO A 205 6.76 15.08 16.81
C PRO A 205 6.38 14.49 15.42
N PRO A 206 6.01 13.20 15.34
CA PRO A 206 5.71 12.55 14.06
C PRO A 206 4.56 13.24 13.30
N ASN A 207 3.55 13.71 14.03
CA ASN A 207 2.38 14.43 13.50
C ASN A 207 2.57 15.94 13.37
N ALA A 208 3.82 16.46 13.43
CA ALA A 208 4.09 17.88 13.29
C ALA A 208 3.56 18.38 11.94
N GLN A 209 2.61 19.32 12.00
CA GLN A 209 2.06 19.95 10.79
C GLN A 209 3.08 20.93 10.19
N PRO A 210 3.15 21.05 8.85
CA PRO A 210 3.96 22.08 8.24
C PRO A 210 3.44 23.46 8.63
N GLU A 211 4.35 24.42 8.81
CA GLU A 211 3.94 25.80 9.02
C GLU A 211 3.01 26.26 7.89
N PRO A 212 1.89 26.91 8.23
CA PRO A 212 1.02 27.48 7.22
C PRO A 212 1.81 28.54 6.45
N THR A 213 2.21 28.22 5.23
CA THR A 213 2.71 29.23 4.30
C THR A 213 1.61 30.29 4.15
N PRO A 214 1.87 31.58 4.30
CA PRO A 214 0.88 32.62 4.10
C PRO A 214 0.54 32.71 2.60
N VAL A 215 -0.36 31.86 2.13
CA VAL A 215 -0.90 31.91 0.78
C VAL A 215 -2.41 31.84 0.85
N ALA A 216 -3.00 32.87 0.24
CA ALA A 216 -4.40 33.13 0.04
C ALA A 216 -5.31 31.89 0.04
N SER A 217 -6.26 31.94 0.97
CA SER A 217 -7.45 31.12 1.05
C SER A 217 -8.10 30.85 -0.32
N ARG A 218 -7.94 29.65 -0.87
CA ARG A 218 -8.83 29.11 -1.88
C ARG A 218 -9.42 27.81 -1.36
N ARG A 219 -10.75 27.81 -1.19
CA ARG A 219 -11.57 26.70 -0.76
C ARG A 219 -11.27 25.47 -1.59
N ASN A 220 -10.69 24.44 -0.99
CA ASN A 220 -10.55 23.12 -1.60
C ASN A 220 -11.70 22.23 -1.13
N ARG A 221 -12.51 21.77 -2.09
CA ARG A 221 -13.39 20.62 -1.91
C ARG A 221 -12.54 19.36 -2.03
N GLY A 222 -12.43 18.62 -0.93
CA GLY A 222 -11.54 17.46 -0.87
C GLY A 222 -12.18 16.17 -1.36
N PHE A 223 -11.34 15.32 -1.93
CA PHE A 223 -11.60 13.90 -2.15
C PHE A 223 -10.96 13.08 -1.02
N ALA A 224 -11.64 12.01 -0.60
CA ALA A 224 -11.15 11.14 0.46
C ALA A 224 -9.99 10.27 -0.06
N SER A 225 -8.93 10.15 0.73
CA SER A 225 -7.79 9.31 0.41
C SER A 225 -8.09 7.82 0.58
N PHE A 226 -7.28 6.98 -0.08
CA PHE A 226 -7.45 5.54 -0.13
C PHE A 226 -7.24 4.88 1.24
N SER A 227 -6.26 5.33 2.01
CA SER A 227 -5.99 4.85 3.37
C SER A 227 -7.09 5.22 4.38
N ALA A 228 -7.82 6.32 4.17
CA ALA A 228 -8.99 6.64 4.97
C ALA A 228 -10.13 5.61 4.78
N ARG A 229 -10.20 4.95 3.61
CA ARG A 229 -11.13 3.83 3.41
C ARG A 229 -10.71 2.59 4.20
N GLN A 230 -9.43 2.29 4.30
CA GLN A 230 -8.93 1.19 5.15
C GLN A 230 -9.29 1.37 6.63
N ARG A 231 -9.26 2.62 7.15
CA ARG A 231 -9.61 2.92 8.55
C ARG A 231 -11.11 3.07 8.76
N ALA A 232 -11.88 3.52 7.77
CA ALA A 232 -13.33 3.68 7.88
C ALA A 232 -14.07 2.33 8.03
N PHE A 233 -13.49 1.22 7.55
CA PHE A 233 -14.02 -0.13 7.80
C PHE A 233 -13.69 -0.66 9.21
N ALA A 234 -12.89 0.06 10.00
CA ALA A 234 -12.44 -0.38 11.32
C ALA A 234 -13.08 0.35 12.51
N SER A 235 -13.95 1.35 12.31
CA SER A 235 -14.54 2.10 13.42
C SER A 235 -15.90 2.69 13.06
N ASP A 236 -16.95 1.91 13.28
CA ASP A 236 -18.31 2.43 13.45
C ASP A 236 -18.64 2.29 14.94
N ASP A 237 -18.21 3.27 15.74
CA ASP A 237 -18.77 3.52 17.05
C ASP A 237 -18.68 5.02 17.41
N ALA A 238 -19.87 5.52 17.69
CA ALA A 238 -20.28 6.84 18.10
C ALA A 238 -19.23 7.71 18.82
N ALA A 239 -18.89 8.85 18.25
CA ALA A 239 -18.24 9.93 18.97
C ALA A 239 -19.12 11.16 19.08
N THR A 240 -19.58 11.41 20.28
CA THR A 240 -20.24 12.64 20.72
C THR A 240 -19.27 13.82 20.60
N ALA A 241 -19.64 14.82 19.83
CA ALA A 241 -18.84 16.03 19.63
C ALA A 241 -18.76 16.85 20.92
N VAL A 242 -17.55 16.98 21.45
CA VAL A 242 -17.21 18.05 22.42
C VAL A 242 -16.51 19.16 21.66
N VAL A 243 -17.19 20.30 21.55
CA VAL A 243 -16.62 21.52 21.00
C VAL A 243 -15.63 22.07 22.04
N GLY A 244 -14.35 21.74 21.88
CA GLY A 244 -13.24 22.35 22.61
C GLY A 244 -12.62 23.48 21.79
N GLN A 245 -12.42 24.65 22.39
CA GLN A 245 -11.70 25.79 21.83
C GLN A 245 -10.32 25.34 21.33
N VAL A 246 -10.12 25.43 20.02
CA VAL A 246 -8.80 25.16 19.39
C VAL A 246 -7.94 26.41 19.61
N ASN A 247 -6.98 26.32 20.55
CA ASN A 247 -5.89 27.27 20.63
C ASN A 247 -5.09 27.17 19.31
N ALA A 248 -4.89 28.30 18.65
CA ALA A 248 -4.08 28.37 17.45
C ALA A 248 -2.68 27.80 17.73
N PRO A 249 -2.16 26.87 16.92
CA PRO A 249 -0.83 26.33 17.10
C PRO A 249 0.21 27.43 16.92
N SER A 250 1.12 27.54 17.87
CA SER A 250 2.28 28.41 17.78
C SER A 250 3.13 28.04 16.56
N PRO A 251 3.73 29.02 15.85
CA PRO A 251 4.61 28.73 14.71
C PRO A 251 5.76 27.81 15.15
N LEU A 252 5.99 26.74 14.40
CA LEU A 252 7.14 25.87 14.60
C LEU A 252 8.41 26.72 14.42
N ALA A 253 9.27 26.71 15.43
CA ALA A 253 10.54 27.39 15.38
C ALA A 253 11.39 26.91 14.17
N PRO A 254 12.20 27.79 13.55
CA PRO A 254 13.14 27.40 12.51
C PRO A 254 13.96 26.21 12.99
N ILE A 255 14.33 25.30 12.09
CA ILE A 255 15.21 24.18 12.41
C ILE A 255 16.49 24.78 12.99
N ASP A 256 16.73 24.57 14.30
CA ASP A 256 18.00 24.87 14.88
C ASP A 256 19.03 23.95 14.21
N PRO A 257 20.02 24.48 13.47
CA PRO A 257 21.05 23.65 12.85
C PRO A 257 21.86 22.80 13.85
N GLN A 258 21.67 23.02 15.15
CA GLN A 258 22.26 22.26 16.24
C GLN A 258 21.32 21.20 16.87
N SER A 259 20.07 21.07 16.42
CA SER A 259 19.24 19.93 16.83
C SER A 259 19.91 18.66 16.34
N SER A 260 20.25 17.76 17.27
CA SER A 260 20.92 16.50 16.94
C SER A 260 20.05 15.68 15.97
N ILE A 261 20.50 15.55 14.73
CA ILE A 261 19.87 14.67 13.74
C ILE A 261 19.89 13.26 14.31
N ASN A 262 18.74 12.61 14.32
CA ASN A 262 18.64 11.20 14.72
C ASN A 262 18.97 10.34 13.49
N ASP A 263 20.17 9.76 13.46
CA ASP A 263 20.64 8.95 12.32
C ASP A 263 19.79 7.70 12.07
N LYS A 264 19.21 7.09 13.11
CA LYS A 264 18.32 5.94 12.97
C LYS A 264 17.03 6.36 12.24
N GLU A 265 16.39 7.43 12.69
CA GLU A 265 15.17 7.93 12.07
C GLU A 265 15.44 8.49 10.65
N ARG A 266 16.62 9.06 10.44
CA ARG A 266 17.06 9.45 9.09
C ARG A 266 17.14 8.24 8.15
N ALA A 267 17.69 7.12 8.60
CA ALA A 267 17.76 5.90 7.80
C ALA A 267 16.36 5.38 7.46
N LEU A 268 15.45 5.31 8.42
CA LEU A 268 14.05 4.91 8.22
C LEU A 268 13.32 5.86 7.25
N TYR A 269 13.55 7.16 7.38
CA TYR A 269 13.00 8.16 6.44
C TYR A 269 13.48 7.92 5.00
N LEU A 270 14.77 7.67 4.81
CA LEU A 270 15.33 7.47 3.47
C LEU A 270 14.81 6.18 2.85
N GLU A 271 14.64 5.14 3.64
CA GLU A 271 14.06 3.86 3.23
C GLU A 271 12.58 4.03 2.81
N ALA A 272 11.76 4.65 3.64
CA ALA A 272 10.36 4.93 3.33
C ALA A 272 10.23 5.81 2.07
N ALA A 273 10.99 6.90 1.99
CA ALA A 273 10.97 7.80 0.84
C ALA A 273 11.41 7.12 -0.46
N PHE A 274 12.35 6.14 -0.39
CA PHE A 274 12.79 5.38 -1.56
C PHE A 274 11.75 4.35 -1.98
N SER A 275 11.17 3.59 -1.03
CA SER A 275 10.07 2.65 -1.30
C SER A 275 8.91 3.35 -1.99
N ASP A 276 8.47 4.50 -1.48
CA ASP A 276 7.41 5.29 -2.08
C ASP A 276 7.75 5.76 -3.50
N ALA A 277 8.99 6.26 -3.70
CA ALA A 277 9.43 6.72 -5.01
C ALA A 277 9.45 5.57 -6.03
N VAL A 278 9.90 4.36 -5.64
CA VAL A 278 9.84 3.17 -6.49
C VAL A 278 8.39 2.79 -6.79
N ALA A 279 7.50 2.75 -5.80
CA ALA A 279 6.09 2.42 -6.01
C ALA A 279 5.39 3.40 -6.97
N ILE A 280 5.61 4.72 -6.78
CA ILE A 280 5.05 5.76 -7.64
C ILE A 280 5.64 5.68 -9.06
N TYR A 281 6.94 5.38 -9.19
CA TYR A 281 7.58 5.15 -10.48
C TYR A 281 6.94 3.99 -11.23
N LEU A 282 6.77 2.83 -10.59
CA LEU A 282 6.11 1.66 -11.17
C LEU A 282 4.66 1.97 -11.58
N LEU A 283 3.92 2.67 -10.72
CA LEU A 283 2.57 3.10 -11.02
C LEU A 283 2.52 4.02 -12.25
N SER A 284 3.50 4.93 -12.39
CA SER A 284 3.59 5.85 -13.54
C SER A 284 3.94 5.15 -14.86
N LEU A 285 4.56 3.96 -14.81
CA LEU A 285 4.78 3.11 -15.98
C LEU A 285 3.50 2.35 -16.38
N ALA A 286 2.69 1.96 -15.40
CA ALA A 286 1.49 1.15 -15.61
C ALA A 286 0.27 1.96 -16.01
N LEU A 287 0.11 3.18 -15.48
CA LEU A 287 -1.10 3.98 -15.55
C LEU A 287 -0.79 5.47 -15.76
N ASP A 288 -1.64 6.16 -16.51
CA ASP A 288 -1.66 7.64 -16.55
C ASP A 288 -2.53 8.14 -15.40
N PHE A 289 -1.91 8.66 -14.34
CA PHE A 289 -2.60 9.15 -13.15
C PHE A 289 -2.12 10.55 -12.74
N ASP A 290 -2.93 11.28 -11.98
CA ASP A 290 -2.52 12.55 -11.38
C ASP A 290 -1.94 12.27 -9.99
N TYR A 291 -0.70 12.69 -9.74
CA TYR A 291 -0.05 12.52 -8.43
C TYR A 291 -0.90 13.04 -7.25
N SER A 292 -1.75 14.04 -7.48
CA SER A 292 -2.65 14.53 -6.46
C SER A 292 -3.72 13.52 -6.01
N GLU A 293 -3.92 12.43 -6.76
CA GLU A 293 -4.83 11.34 -6.39
C GLU A 293 -4.26 10.48 -5.25
N LEU A 294 -2.93 10.45 -5.09
CA LEU A 294 -2.25 9.77 -3.98
C LEU A 294 -2.36 10.52 -2.64
N ARG A 295 -3.00 11.70 -2.64
CA ARG A 295 -3.04 12.56 -1.47
C ARG A 295 -3.82 11.95 -0.31
N GLU A 296 -3.14 11.73 0.79
CA GLU A 296 -3.73 11.57 2.11
C GLU A 296 -4.00 12.94 2.75
N ARG A 297 -5.02 13.03 3.62
CA ARG A 297 -5.42 14.31 4.24
C ARG A 297 -4.52 14.72 5.39
N GLU A 298 -3.77 13.79 5.95
CA GLU A 298 -3.08 13.94 7.22
C GLU A 298 -1.69 14.56 7.10
N TYR A 299 -1.11 14.57 5.90
CA TYR A 299 0.20 15.17 5.62
C TYR A 299 0.21 15.93 4.30
N PRO A 300 1.15 16.89 4.11
CA PRO A 300 1.29 17.58 2.83
C PRO A 300 2.02 16.69 1.82
N LEU A 301 1.50 16.58 0.60
CA LEU A 301 2.21 15.92 -0.49
C LEU A 301 3.54 16.62 -0.80
N LEU A 302 4.54 15.82 -1.16
CA LEU A 302 5.83 16.29 -1.66
C LEU A 302 5.60 17.22 -2.87
N SER A 303 6.37 18.28 -2.96
CA SER A 303 6.25 19.20 -4.10
C SER A 303 6.49 18.48 -5.43
N PRO A 304 5.72 18.77 -6.50
CA PRO A 304 5.83 18.04 -7.77
C PRO A 304 7.24 18.06 -8.39
N ALA A 305 7.98 19.17 -8.22
CA ALA A 305 9.35 19.28 -8.73
C ALA A 305 10.32 18.34 -7.97
N ALA A 306 10.15 18.24 -6.65
CA ALA A 306 10.99 17.36 -5.82
C ALA A 306 10.69 15.89 -6.08
N LEU A 307 9.40 15.53 -6.20
CA LEU A 307 9.01 14.18 -6.62
C LEU A 307 9.60 13.82 -7.99
N ALA A 308 9.42 14.68 -8.99
CA ALA A 308 9.95 14.45 -10.32
C ALA A 308 11.49 14.24 -10.31
N ALA A 309 12.22 14.94 -9.43
CA ALA A 309 13.66 14.71 -9.27
C ALA A 309 13.95 13.31 -8.70
N ARG A 310 13.19 12.88 -7.66
CA ARG A 310 13.31 11.52 -7.10
C ARG A 310 13.01 10.44 -8.13
N LEU A 311 11.90 10.58 -8.87
CA LEU A 311 11.49 9.60 -9.88
C LEU A 311 12.49 9.49 -11.05
N ARG A 312 13.16 10.58 -11.44
CA ARG A 312 14.23 10.52 -12.45
C ARG A 312 15.41 9.70 -11.97
N VAL A 313 15.84 9.88 -10.72
CA VAL A 313 16.90 9.06 -10.13
C VAL A 313 16.51 7.58 -10.13
N VAL A 314 15.26 7.26 -9.76
CA VAL A 314 14.77 5.86 -9.81
C VAL A 314 14.79 5.33 -11.24
N ALA A 315 14.31 6.09 -12.23
CA ALA A 315 14.28 5.69 -13.64
C ALA A 315 15.68 5.54 -14.25
N GLU A 316 16.65 6.33 -13.81
CA GLU A 316 18.06 6.20 -14.22
C GLU A 316 18.71 4.94 -13.65
N LEU A 317 18.43 4.61 -12.39
CA LEU A 317 18.96 3.42 -11.72
C LEU A 317 18.29 2.13 -12.21
N TYR A 318 16.99 2.19 -12.47
CA TYR A 318 16.14 1.04 -12.83
C TYR A 318 15.31 1.37 -14.06
N PRO A 319 15.93 1.42 -15.26
CA PRO A 319 15.24 1.80 -16.48
C PRO A 319 14.04 0.87 -16.77
N PRO A 320 12.98 1.39 -17.39
CA PRO A 320 11.81 0.59 -17.72
C PRO A 320 12.15 -0.53 -18.72
N ASN A 321 11.36 -1.58 -18.71
CA ASN A 321 11.47 -2.66 -19.69
C ASN A 321 11.20 -2.13 -21.11
N PRO A 322 11.71 -2.80 -22.17
CA PRO A 322 11.39 -2.46 -23.55
C PRO A 322 9.88 -2.39 -23.79
N GLY A 323 9.43 -1.31 -24.41
CA GLY A 323 7.99 -1.04 -24.65
C GLY A 323 7.30 -0.20 -23.58
N TYR A 324 7.95 0.08 -22.47
CA TYR A 324 7.49 1.01 -21.44
C TYR A 324 8.31 2.30 -21.49
N GLU A 325 7.66 3.43 -21.27
CA GLU A 325 8.29 4.75 -21.26
C GLU A 325 7.97 5.47 -19.96
N PHE A 326 9.00 5.99 -19.30
CA PHE A 326 8.83 6.87 -18.15
C PHE A 326 8.80 8.33 -18.61
N ALA A 327 7.68 9.03 -18.35
CA ALA A 327 7.53 10.45 -18.65
C ALA A 327 6.86 11.20 -17.50
N VAL A 328 7.50 12.25 -17.00
CA VAL A 328 6.88 13.18 -16.04
C VAL A 328 6.15 14.26 -16.80
N LYS A 329 4.81 14.26 -16.70
CA LYS A 329 3.95 15.26 -17.33
C LYS A 329 3.49 16.31 -16.32
N TYR A 330 3.78 17.58 -16.56
CA TYR A 330 3.27 18.68 -15.75
C TYR A 330 1.96 19.22 -16.35
N ARG A 331 0.86 19.05 -15.62
CA ARG A 331 -0.41 19.68 -16.01
C ARG A 331 -0.53 21.02 -15.28
N ARG A 332 -0.67 22.10 -16.04
CA ARG A 332 -0.98 23.42 -15.47
C ARG A 332 -2.47 23.42 -15.10
N ARG A 333 -2.79 23.54 -13.82
CA ARG A 333 -4.17 23.79 -13.41
C ARG A 333 -4.53 25.21 -13.82
N ALA A 334 -5.58 25.36 -14.64
CA ALA A 334 -6.14 26.61 -15.07
C ALA A 334 -6.86 27.34 -13.92
#